data_8a219aed1ea3f7c851cf12246b9748ac
#
_entry.id   8a219aed1ea3f7c851cf12246b9748ac
#
_cell.length_a   1.000
_cell.length_b   1.000
_cell.length_c   1.000
_cell.angle_alpha   90.00
_cell.angle_beta   90.00
_cell.angle_gamma   90.00
#
_symmetry.space_group_name_H-M   'P 1'
#
loop_
_entity.id
_entity.type
_entity.pdbx_description
1 polymer ?
#
loop_
_entity_poly.entity_id
_entity_poly.type
_entity_poly.pdbx_seq_one_letter_code
_entity_poly.pdbx_strand_id
1 'polypeptide(L)'
;GVYTTDPRMVPEARRLERLSFDEMLELAGQGSRVLHLRAVEFAAKYGVTLRVAASHGEGPGTLIDREDPRVEAPVVSGIAFNRDEAQIVVSGVPNAPETPHRLLAPVAEAGIEIDMIVLASNEDGTADFAFTVHRSDYDQAIGLTRRGAACWPAARVEGTDRVAKMSIVGVGM
;
A
#
# COMPACT_ATOMS: atom_id res chain seq x y z
N GLY A 1 -16.43 -6.29 -12.99
CA GLY A 1 -16.74 -5.68 -11.72
C GLY A 1 -15.58 -5.68 -10.75
N VAL A 2 -15.73 -4.99 -9.62
CA VAL A 2 -14.82 -5.02 -8.49
C VAL A 2 -15.23 -6.19 -7.57
N TYR A 3 -14.26 -6.85 -6.96
CA TYR A 3 -14.49 -8.00 -6.09
C TYR A 3 -13.89 -7.73 -4.70
N THR A 4 -14.34 -8.49 -3.70
CA THR A 4 -13.82 -8.40 -2.32
C THR A 4 -12.32 -8.66 -2.23
N THR A 5 -11.76 -9.40 -3.19
CA THR A 5 -10.32 -9.57 -3.43
C THR A 5 -10.11 -10.06 -4.87
N ASP A 6 -8.87 -10.32 -5.29
CA ASP A 6 -8.60 -10.81 -6.65
C ASP A 6 -9.14 -12.24 -6.85
N PRO A 7 -10.17 -12.45 -7.69
CA PRO A 7 -10.79 -13.76 -7.91
C PRO A 7 -9.86 -14.77 -8.59
N ARG A 8 -8.76 -14.32 -9.19
CA ARG A 8 -7.73 -15.21 -9.76
C ARG A 8 -6.89 -15.88 -8.68
N MET A 9 -6.86 -15.29 -7.49
CA MET A 9 -6.13 -15.80 -6.33
C MET A 9 -7.04 -16.49 -5.32
N VAL A 10 -8.24 -15.96 -5.15
CA VAL A 10 -9.24 -16.42 -4.20
C VAL A 10 -10.53 -16.67 -4.99
N PRO A 11 -10.82 -17.92 -5.38
CA PRO A 11 -12.01 -18.26 -6.17
C PRO A 11 -13.33 -17.89 -5.49
N GLU A 12 -13.35 -17.83 -4.15
CA GLU A 12 -14.49 -17.46 -3.33
C GLU A 12 -14.73 -15.95 -3.28
N ALA A 13 -13.88 -15.14 -3.91
CA ALA A 13 -14.06 -13.69 -3.96
C ALA A 13 -15.41 -13.31 -4.56
N ARG A 14 -16.16 -12.51 -3.83
CA ARG A 14 -17.50 -12.07 -4.21
C ARG A 14 -17.44 -10.74 -4.93
N ARG A 15 -18.23 -10.58 -6.00
CA ARG A 15 -18.39 -9.30 -6.67
C ARG A 15 -19.13 -8.32 -5.75
N LEU A 16 -18.59 -7.13 -5.64
CA LEU A 16 -19.24 -6.02 -4.95
C LEU A 16 -20.26 -5.37 -5.88
N GLU A 17 -21.47 -5.16 -5.42
CA GLU A 17 -22.53 -4.51 -6.22
C GLU A 17 -22.31 -3.00 -6.26
N ARG A 18 -21.89 -2.43 -5.15
CA ARG A 18 -21.65 -1.01 -4.97
C ARG A 18 -20.44 -0.78 -4.07
N LEU A 19 -19.73 0.32 -4.30
CA LEU A 19 -18.63 0.85 -3.49
C LEU A 19 -18.76 2.36 -3.41
N SER A 20 -18.34 2.95 -2.32
CA SER A 20 -18.10 4.38 -2.24
C SER A 20 -16.84 4.78 -3.03
N PHE A 21 -16.72 6.06 -3.38
CA PHE A 21 -15.48 6.56 -3.97
C PHE A 21 -14.29 6.37 -3.04
N ASP A 22 -14.47 6.57 -1.74
CA ASP A 22 -13.40 6.44 -0.75
C ASP A 22 -12.89 5.00 -0.64
N GLU A 23 -13.79 4.01 -0.58
CA GLU A 23 -13.42 2.59 -0.62
C GLU A 23 -12.69 2.21 -1.91
N MET A 24 -13.15 2.75 -3.05
CA MET A 24 -12.49 2.46 -4.34
C MET A 24 -11.12 3.14 -4.44
N LEU A 25 -10.95 4.35 -3.88
CA LEU A 25 -9.67 5.04 -3.80
C LEU A 25 -8.68 4.25 -2.95
N GLU A 26 -9.11 3.78 -1.79
CA GLU A 26 -8.30 2.92 -0.92
C GLU A 26 -7.89 1.63 -1.64
N LEU A 27 -8.85 0.91 -2.23
CA LEU A 27 -8.55 -0.31 -3.00
C LEU A 27 -7.55 -0.05 -4.13
N ALA A 28 -7.71 1.05 -4.87
CA ALA A 28 -6.82 1.41 -5.97
C ALA A 28 -5.42 1.80 -5.47
N GLY A 29 -5.33 2.55 -4.36
CA GLY A 29 -4.08 2.97 -3.74
C GLY A 29 -3.31 1.80 -3.14
N GLN A 30 -4.01 0.79 -2.62
CA GLN A 30 -3.41 -0.40 -2.02
C GLN A 30 -3.05 -1.52 -3.02
N GLY A 31 -3.14 -1.25 -4.34
CA GLY A 31 -2.68 -2.17 -5.38
C GLY A 31 -3.76 -2.95 -6.11
N SER A 32 -5.04 -2.67 -5.87
CA SER A 32 -6.11 -3.20 -6.72
C SER A 32 -6.04 -2.56 -8.11
N ARG A 33 -5.60 -3.32 -9.11
CA ARG A 33 -5.38 -2.85 -10.50
C ARG A 33 -6.68 -2.84 -11.33
N VAL A 34 -7.82 -2.49 -10.71
CA VAL A 34 -9.11 -2.44 -11.39
C VAL A 34 -9.36 -1.09 -12.05
N LEU A 35 -9.12 -0.01 -11.32
CA LEU A 35 -9.21 1.37 -11.79
C LEU A 35 -7.93 2.12 -11.43
N HIS A 36 -7.60 3.09 -12.27
CA HIS A 36 -6.52 4.01 -11.95
C HIS A 36 -6.98 5.03 -10.90
N LEU A 37 -6.17 5.24 -9.86
CA LEU A 37 -6.47 6.13 -8.73
C LEU A 37 -7.03 7.49 -9.18
N ARG A 38 -6.32 8.17 -10.09
CA ARG A 38 -6.74 9.47 -10.63
C ARG A 38 -8.11 9.46 -11.30
N ALA A 39 -8.50 8.37 -11.95
CA ALA A 39 -9.82 8.28 -12.57
C ALA A 39 -10.93 8.30 -11.52
N VAL A 40 -10.70 7.62 -10.38
CA VAL A 40 -11.63 7.60 -9.25
C VAL A 40 -11.66 8.96 -8.57
N GLU A 41 -10.52 9.62 -8.35
CA GLU A 41 -10.42 10.98 -7.79
C GLU A 41 -11.21 12.00 -8.63
N PHE A 42 -11.05 11.99 -9.96
CA PHE A 42 -11.80 12.89 -10.83
C PHE A 42 -13.30 12.61 -10.78
N ALA A 43 -13.70 11.33 -10.80
CA ALA A 43 -15.11 10.96 -10.70
C ALA A 43 -15.73 11.43 -9.38
N ALA A 44 -15.03 11.23 -8.27
CA ALA A 44 -15.43 11.70 -6.95
C ALA A 44 -15.58 13.23 -6.91
N LYS A 45 -14.56 13.95 -7.43
CA LYS A 45 -14.54 15.43 -7.47
C LYS A 45 -15.71 16.01 -8.23
N TYR A 46 -16.08 15.40 -9.37
CA TYR A 46 -17.16 15.89 -10.22
C TYR A 46 -18.52 15.21 -9.97
N GLY A 47 -18.59 14.26 -9.01
CA GLY A 47 -19.80 13.53 -8.67
C GLY A 47 -20.32 12.64 -9.81
N VAL A 48 -19.41 12.08 -10.59
CA VAL A 48 -19.73 11.19 -11.71
C VAL A 48 -19.73 9.75 -11.25
N THR A 49 -20.90 9.11 -11.21
CA THR A 49 -21.02 7.68 -10.92
C THR A 49 -20.25 6.85 -11.95
N LEU A 50 -19.39 5.94 -11.48
CA LEU A 50 -18.66 5.00 -12.33
C LEU A 50 -19.33 3.64 -12.32
N ARG A 51 -19.29 2.94 -13.46
CA ARG A 51 -19.71 1.54 -13.55
C ARG A 51 -18.57 0.69 -14.10
N VAL A 52 -18.10 -0.24 -13.31
CA VAL A 52 -17.07 -1.21 -13.70
C VAL A 52 -17.74 -2.51 -14.11
N ALA A 53 -17.68 -2.84 -15.39
CA ALA A 53 -18.28 -4.03 -15.95
C ALA A 53 -17.29 -4.79 -16.86
N ALA A 54 -17.58 -6.02 -17.22
CA ALA A 54 -16.82 -6.74 -18.25
C ALA A 54 -17.08 -6.10 -19.63
N SER A 55 -16.04 -6.05 -20.46
CA SER A 55 -16.16 -5.53 -21.83
C SER A 55 -17.06 -6.39 -22.71
N HIS A 56 -17.13 -7.67 -22.40
CA HIS A 56 -17.96 -8.64 -23.09
C HIS A 56 -18.90 -9.33 -22.09
N GLY A 57 -20.20 -9.18 -22.27
CA GLY A 57 -21.25 -9.78 -21.42
C GLY A 57 -22.21 -8.76 -20.81
N GLU A 58 -23.40 -9.24 -20.42
CA GLU A 58 -24.50 -8.41 -19.89
C GLU A 58 -24.53 -8.35 -18.34
N GLY A 59 -23.39 -8.57 -17.69
CA GLY A 59 -23.34 -8.55 -16.21
C GLY A 59 -23.59 -7.14 -15.64
N PRO A 60 -24.20 -7.02 -14.44
CA PRO A 60 -24.57 -5.73 -13.83
C PRO A 60 -23.35 -4.85 -13.49
N GLY A 61 -22.14 -5.47 -13.33
CA GLY A 61 -20.93 -4.75 -12.94
C GLY A 61 -20.94 -4.30 -11.47
N THR A 62 -20.06 -3.35 -11.13
CA THR A 62 -19.98 -2.69 -9.83
C THR A 62 -20.22 -1.21 -10.04
N LEU A 63 -21.08 -0.60 -9.25
CA LEU A 63 -21.29 0.85 -9.22
C LEU A 63 -20.37 1.47 -8.17
N ILE A 64 -19.77 2.60 -8.54
CA ILE A 64 -18.94 3.41 -7.64
C ILE A 64 -19.56 4.80 -7.59
N ASP A 65 -19.98 5.21 -6.40
CA ASP A 65 -20.75 6.43 -6.20
C ASP A 65 -20.42 7.04 -4.82
N ARG A 66 -21.11 8.11 -4.46
CA ARG A 66 -21.02 8.66 -3.11
C ARG A 66 -21.57 7.65 -2.10
N GLU A 67 -21.02 7.67 -0.89
CA GLU A 67 -21.55 6.90 0.22
C GLU A 67 -23.03 7.29 0.47
N ASP A 68 -23.91 6.30 0.58
CA ASP A 68 -25.29 6.52 1.00
C ASP A 68 -25.38 6.24 2.51
N PRO A 69 -25.52 7.27 3.35
CA PRO A 69 -25.54 7.09 4.81
C PRO A 69 -26.74 6.27 5.33
N ARG A 70 -27.69 5.94 4.45
CA ARG A 70 -28.86 5.11 4.79
C ARG A 70 -28.61 3.62 4.57
N VAL A 71 -27.51 3.26 3.94
CA VAL A 71 -27.13 1.87 3.70
C VAL A 71 -26.04 1.50 4.69
N GLU A 72 -26.31 0.51 5.55
CA GLU A 72 -25.27 -0.08 6.39
C GLU A 72 -24.19 -0.69 5.51
N ALA A 73 -22.99 -0.08 5.52
CA ALA A 73 -21.86 -0.63 4.81
C ALA A 73 -21.19 -1.74 5.65
N PRO A 74 -20.68 -2.82 5.03
CA PRO A 74 -19.90 -3.80 5.76
C PRO A 74 -18.64 -3.14 6.33
N VAL A 75 -18.25 -3.52 7.55
CA VAL A 75 -17.03 -3.03 8.19
C VAL A 75 -15.80 -3.27 7.34
N VAL A 76 -15.76 -4.39 6.59
CA VAL A 76 -14.70 -4.73 5.63
C VAL A 76 -15.31 -4.86 4.24
N SER A 77 -14.90 -3.99 3.33
CA SER A 77 -15.37 -3.98 1.93
C SER A 77 -14.50 -4.86 1.04
N GLY A 78 -13.21 -4.94 1.32
CA GLY A 78 -12.32 -5.73 0.49
C GLY A 78 -10.90 -5.89 1.05
N ILE A 79 -10.12 -6.70 0.33
CA ILE A 79 -8.71 -6.96 0.61
C ILE A 79 -7.92 -6.74 -0.67
N ALA A 80 -6.94 -5.84 -0.62
CA ALA A 80 -6.01 -5.59 -1.71
C ALA A 80 -4.67 -6.31 -1.44
N PHE A 81 -4.04 -6.79 -2.51
CA PHE A 81 -2.70 -7.40 -2.45
C PHE A 81 -1.74 -6.64 -3.36
N ASN A 82 -0.56 -6.33 -2.82
CA ASN A 82 0.59 -5.95 -3.62
C ASN A 82 1.72 -6.97 -3.42
N ARG A 83 2.16 -7.61 -4.51
CA ARG A 83 3.24 -8.62 -4.51
C ARG A 83 4.57 -8.05 -4.98
N ASP A 84 4.56 -6.84 -5.50
CA ASP A 84 5.75 -6.18 -6.05
C ASP A 84 6.45 -5.35 -4.96
N GLU A 85 6.50 -5.89 -3.74
CA GLU A 85 7.10 -5.28 -2.56
C GLU A 85 8.41 -5.96 -2.17
N ALA A 86 9.31 -5.15 -1.63
CA ALA A 86 10.50 -5.59 -0.91
C ALA A 86 10.62 -4.83 0.40
N GLN A 87 11.09 -5.49 1.45
CA GLN A 87 11.28 -4.92 2.77
C GLN A 87 12.77 -4.76 3.07
N ILE A 88 13.12 -3.62 3.66
CA ILE A 88 14.45 -3.34 4.21
C ILE A 88 14.28 -3.02 5.69
N VAL A 89 15.11 -3.65 6.52
CA VAL A 89 15.14 -3.46 7.97
C VAL A 89 16.52 -3.01 8.39
N VAL A 90 16.58 -1.97 9.20
CA VAL A 90 17.80 -1.44 9.79
C VAL A 90 17.64 -1.51 11.31
N SER A 91 18.37 -2.40 11.95
CA SER A 91 18.29 -2.59 13.39
C SER A 91 19.46 -1.95 14.12
N GLY A 92 19.22 -1.54 15.38
CA GLY A 92 20.25 -1.00 16.27
C GLY A 92 20.75 0.39 15.88
N VAL A 93 19.91 1.21 15.25
CA VAL A 93 20.23 2.63 14.98
C VAL A 93 19.89 3.51 16.19
N PRO A 94 20.51 4.68 16.35
CA PRO A 94 20.12 5.61 17.40
C PRO A 94 18.65 6.03 17.26
N ASN A 95 17.92 6.03 18.39
CA ASN A 95 16.55 6.56 18.43
C ASN A 95 16.59 8.10 18.50
N ALA A 96 16.92 8.72 17.37
CA ALA A 96 17.10 10.17 17.25
C ALA A 96 16.32 10.72 16.03
N PRO A 97 15.84 11.98 16.09
CA PRO A 97 15.01 12.57 15.04
C PRO A 97 15.66 12.59 13.65
N GLU A 98 17.00 12.67 13.59
CA GLU A 98 17.76 12.69 12.34
C GLU A 98 17.98 11.31 11.71
N THR A 99 17.77 10.22 12.45
CA THR A 99 18.02 8.86 11.97
C THR A 99 17.18 8.51 10.74
N PRO A 100 15.84 8.73 10.70
CA PRO A 100 15.04 8.45 9.52
C PRO A 100 15.49 9.23 8.29
N HIS A 101 15.82 10.52 8.46
CA HIS A 101 16.29 11.34 7.35
C HIS A 101 17.59 10.80 6.76
N ARG A 102 18.54 10.43 7.61
CA ARG A 102 19.85 9.91 7.18
C ARG A 102 19.73 8.58 6.42
N LEU A 103 18.77 7.74 6.79
CA LEU A 103 18.52 6.45 6.11
C LEU A 103 17.76 6.64 4.80
N LEU A 104 16.74 7.50 4.79
CA LEU A 104 15.81 7.61 3.68
C LEU A 104 16.18 8.65 2.63
N ALA A 105 16.89 9.74 3.00
CA ALA A 105 17.24 10.79 2.05
C ALA A 105 17.99 10.24 0.81
N PRO A 106 19.02 9.37 0.95
CA PRO A 106 19.70 8.81 -0.22
C PRO A 106 18.79 7.95 -1.11
N VAL A 107 17.77 7.29 -0.53
CA VAL A 107 16.80 6.47 -1.25
C VAL A 107 15.84 7.37 -2.03
N ALA A 108 15.33 8.41 -1.38
CA ALA A 108 14.44 9.40 -2.00
C ALA A 108 15.13 10.22 -3.10
N GLU A 109 16.39 10.64 -2.89
CA GLU A 109 17.20 11.35 -3.88
C GLU A 109 17.49 10.51 -5.13
N ALA A 110 17.50 9.18 -4.99
CA ALA A 110 17.59 8.25 -6.12
C ALA A 110 16.26 8.07 -6.87
N GLY A 111 15.19 8.75 -6.46
CA GLY A 111 13.86 8.65 -7.07
C GLY A 111 13.12 7.35 -6.72
N ILE A 112 13.57 6.62 -5.69
CA ILE A 112 12.92 5.39 -5.23
C ILE A 112 11.75 5.76 -4.33
N GLU A 113 10.57 5.27 -4.67
CA GLU A 113 9.35 5.44 -3.86
C GLU A 113 9.39 4.54 -2.63
N ILE A 114 9.10 5.13 -1.47
CA ILE A 114 8.99 4.43 -0.19
C ILE A 114 7.50 4.38 0.18
N ASP A 115 6.98 3.18 0.37
CA ASP A 115 5.53 3.02 0.63
C ASP A 115 5.22 3.00 2.14
N MET A 116 5.76 2.04 2.88
CA MET A 116 5.47 1.88 4.31
C MET A 116 6.73 2.09 5.14
N ILE A 117 6.60 2.84 6.23
CA ILE A 117 7.68 3.10 7.18
C ILE A 117 7.20 2.72 8.57
N VAL A 118 8.01 1.90 9.27
CA VAL A 118 7.77 1.50 10.65
C VAL A 118 9.03 1.79 11.46
N LEU A 119 8.85 2.45 12.59
CA LEU A 119 9.90 2.71 13.59
C LEU A 119 9.49 2.04 14.91
N ALA A 120 10.34 1.18 15.43
CA ALA A 120 10.17 0.56 16.74
C ALA A 120 11.30 1.02 17.66
N SER A 121 10.95 1.70 18.76
CA SER A 121 11.92 2.17 19.76
C SER A 121 12.22 1.05 20.74
N ASN A 122 13.51 0.85 21.06
CA ASN A 122 13.99 -0.13 22.02
C ASN A 122 14.30 0.54 23.38
N GLU A 123 14.30 -0.24 24.46
CA GLU A 123 14.57 0.26 25.83
C GLU A 123 16.01 0.75 26.03
N ASP A 124 16.93 0.28 25.20
CA ASP A 124 18.37 0.63 25.26
C ASP A 124 18.72 1.96 24.54
N GLY A 125 17.70 2.71 24.08
CA GLY A 125 17.89 3.98 23.35
C GLY A 125 18.20 3.78 21.86
N THR A 126 18.17 2.56 21.37
CA THR A 126 18.22 2.25 19.93
C THR A 126 16.82 2.17 19.33
N ALA A 127 16.74 2.09 18.02
CA ALA A 127 15.52 1.82 17.29
C ALA A 127 15.76 0.85 16.14
N ASP A 128 14.71 0.13 15.78
CA ASP A 128 14.64 -0.65 14.55
C ASP A 128 13.76 0.08 13.55
N PHE A 129 14.27 0.24 12.35
CA PHE A 129 13.65 0.98 11.29
C PHE A 129 13.37 0.06 10.11
N ALA A 130 12.11 -0.07 9.71
CA ALA A 130 11.73 -0.89 8.57
C ALA A 130 10.98 -0.02 7.55
N PHE A 131 11.21 -0.28 6.27
CA PHE A 131 10.45 0.34 5.20
C PHE A 131 10.32 -0.59 4.00
N THR A 132 9.34 -0.31 3.14
CA THR A 132 9.13 -1.05 1.90
C THR A 132 9.37 -0.17 0.69
N VAL A 133 9.83 -0.83 -0.38
CA VAL A 133 10.03 -0.24 -1.71
C VAL A 133 9.47 -1.19 -2.75
N HIS A 134 9.29 -0.71 -3.98
CA HIS A 134 8.97 -1.60 -5.08
C HIS A 134 10.07 -2.65 -5.28
N ARG A 135 9.71 -3.89 -5.56
CA ARG A 135 10.67 -5.01 -5.70
C ARG A 135 11.77 -4.74 -6.71
N SER A 136 11.47 -4.03 -7.82
CA SER A 136 12.49 -3.69 -8.83
C SER A 136 13.60 -2.81 -8.29
N ASP A 137 13.34 -2.04 -7.24
CA ASP A 137 14.27 -1.05 -6.69
C ASP A 137 15.05 -1.59 -5.48
N TYR A 138 14.77 -2.83 -5.07
CA TYR A 138 15.32 -3.46 -3.88
C TYR A 138 16.85 -3.40 -3.80
N ASP A 139 17.54 -3.86 -4.84
CA ASP A 139 19.01 -3.93 -4.84
C ASP A 139 19.65 -2.55 -4.72
N GLN A 140 19.07 -1.55 -5.38
CA GLN A 140 19.54 -0.17 -5.28
C GLN A 140 19.22 0.41 -3.90
N ALA A 141 18.01 0.24 -3.40
CA ALA A 141 17.56 0.76 -2.12
C ALA A 141 18.38 0.20 -0.95
N ILE A 142 18.59 -1.12 -0.89
CA ILE A 142 19.36 -1.75 0.19
C ILE A 142 20.84 -1.31 0.15
N GLY A 143 21.41 -1.10 -1.04
CA GLY A 143 22.76 -0.57 -1.21
C GLY A 143 22.90 0.86 -0.69
N LEU A 144 21.90 1.72 -0.96
CA LEU A 144 21.82 3.10 -0.47
C LEU A 144 21.67 3.12 1.06
N THR A 145 20.78 2.31 1.59
CA THR A 145 20.52 2.20 3.03
C THR A 145 21.78 1.74 3.79
N ARG A 146 22.50 0.75 3.29
CA ARG A 146 23.79 0.31 3.87
C ARG A 146 24.81 1.43 3.94
N ARG A 147 24.89 2.29 2.91
CA ARG A 147 25.77 3.45 2.93
C ARG A 147 25.32 4.49 3.96
N GLY A 148 24.02 4.75 4.07
CA GLY A 148 23.44 5.65 5.08
C GLY A 148 23.68 5.17 6.51
N ALA A 149 23.60 3.86 6.74
CA ALA A 149 23.82 3.24 8.04
C ALA A 149 25.29 3.06 8.43
N ALA A 150 26.23 3.25 7.49
CA ALA A 150 27.66 2.98 7.72
C ALA A 150 28.30 3.81 8.85
N CYS A 151 27.69 4.93 9.24
CA CYS A 151 28.16 5.75 10.36
C CYS A 151 27.81 5.14 11.74
N TRP A 152 26.97 4.12 11.79
CA TRP A 152 26.60 3.42 13.03
C TRP A 152 27.14 1.99 13.03
N PRO A 153 28.26 1.71 13.73
CA PRO A 153 28.91 0.39 13.69
C PRO A 153 28.04 -0.75 14.21
N ALA A 154 27.09 -0.45 15.08
CA ALA A 154 26.16 -1.43 15.64
C ALA A 154 24.96 -1.72 14.73
N ALA A 155 24.69 -0.87 13.72
CA ALA A 155 23.55 -1.02 12.83
C ALA A 155 23.70 -2.24 11.92
N ARG A 156 22.60 -2.97 11.76
CA ARG A 156 22.49 -4.09 10.82
C ARG A 156 21.44 -3.77 9.78
N VAL A 157 21.79 -3.97 8.51
CA VAL A 157 20.87 -3.76 7.38
C VAL A 157 20.59 -5.07 6.70
N GLU A 158 19.36 -5.51 6.84
CA GLU A 158 18.83 -6.75 6.25
C GLU A 158 17.66 -6.41 5.33
N GLY A 159 17.30 -7.32 4.45
CA GLY A 159 16.13 -7.11 3.59
C GLY A 159 15.74 -8.37 2.85
N THR A 160 14.55 -8.33 2.27
CA THR A 160 14.00 -9.42 1.47
C THR A 160 13.06 -8.87 0.39
N ASP A 161 13.14 -9.46 -0.79
CA ASP A 161 12.24 -9.21 -1.92
C ASP A 161 11.08 -10.24 -1.98
N ARG A 162 10.94 -11.07 -0.94
CA ARG A 162 9.94 -12.15 -0.85
C ARG A 162 8.82 -11.81 0.13
N VAL A 163 8.30 -10.60 0.03
CA VAL A 163 7.16 -10.13 0.83
C VAL A 163 6.02 -9.74 -0.08
N ALA A 164 4.83 -9.68 0.49
CA ALA A 164 3.66 -9.09 -0.12
C ALA A 164 2.96 -8.22 0.91
N LYS A 165 2.46 -7.07 0.47
CA LYS A 165 1.60 -6.22 1.28
C LYS A 165 0.15 -6.67 1.09
N MET A 166 -0.56 -6.84 2.20
CA MET A 166 -1.99 -7.12 2.21
C MET A 166 -2.68 -6.04 3.03
N SER A 167 -3.65 -5.36 2.41
CA SER A 167 -4.40 -4.27 3.02
C SER A 167 -5.87 -4.63 3.12
N ILE A 168 -6.46 -4.43 4.29
CA ILE A 168 -7.89 -4.56 4.52
C ILE A 168 -8.49 -3.17 4.31
N VAL A 169 -9.56 -3.11 3.52
CA VAL A 169 -10.25 -1.86 3.20
C VAL A 169 -11.68 -1.94 3.72
N GLY A 170 -12.15 -0.90 4.38
CA GLY A 170 -13.50 -0.81 4.90
C GLY A 170 -13.85 0.56 5.45
N VAL A 171 -15.13 0.81 5.70
CA VAL A 171 -15.65 2.07 6.24
C VAL A 171 -15.35 2.15 7.73
N GLY A 172 -14.78 3.27 8.18
CA GLY A 172 -14.56 3.55 9.60
C GLY A 172 -13.36 2.81 10.22
N MET A 173 -12.42 2.37 9.40
CA MET A 173 -11.15 1.79 9.86
C MET A 173 -10.06 2.86 9.98
#